data_fd36654113a328f12e7abafe930a74f5
#
_entry.id   fd36654113a328f12e7abafe930a74f5
#
_cell.length_a   1.000
_cell.length_b   1.000
_cell.length_c   1.000
_cell.angle_alpha   90.00
_cell.angle_beta   90.00
_cell.angle_gamma   90.00
#
_symmetry.space_group_name_H-M   'P 1'
#
loop_
_entity.id
_entity.type
_entity.pdbx_description
1 polymer ?
#
loop_
_entity_poly.entity_id
_entity_poly.type
_entity_poly.pdbx_seq_one_letter_code
_entity_poly.pdbx_strand_id
1 'polypeptide(L)'
;MAGTVINEGGLVYKTLYETLKNNNIPVKKSDINDWHGQQKYKVISDMIDKYLPHEMYKDDVKNYCYDEFDVCLNDAYFGAHSSISLIDPELPNFFQRLRFNGVKIALNTGYERNFQKKIINHFNMTEYVDDFISSGDVRMGRPFPYMIHRIMERNNIISVKHVAKIGDTRNDVLEGKNAGCGITIAVQTGAGTTTDLLEADLIVDKITNIDMVMDDGFFL
;
A
#
# COMPACT_ATOMS: atom_id res chain seq x y z
N MET A 1 0.67 -2.21 -2.10
CA MET A 1 0.03 -3.47 -2.58
C MET A 1 -1.08 -3.14 -3.59
N ALA A 2 -2.19 -2.50 -3.17
CA ALA A 2 -3.16 -1.96 -4.12
C ALA A 2 -2.46 -0.99 -5.07
N GLY A 3 -2.81 -1.00 -6.35
CA GLY A 3 -2.18 -0.17 -7.37
C GLY A 3 -0.76 -0.57 -7.79
N THR A 4 -0.11 -1.49 -7.07
CA THR A 4 1.27 -1.93 -7.36
C THR A 4 1.35 -3.42 -7.72
N VAL A 5 0.74 -4.29 -6.92
CA VAL A 5 0.71 -5.76 -7.13
C VAL A 5 -0.70 -6.30 -7.34
N ILE A 6 -1.72 -5.58 -6.87
CA ILE A 6 -3.13 -5.89 -7.14
C ILE A 6 -3.84 -4.70 -7.76
N ASN A 7 -4.73 -4.99 -8.70
CA ASN A 7 -5.71 -4.05 -9.23
C ASN A 7 -7.01 -4.20 -8.42
N GLU A 8 -7.46 -3.11 -7.80
CA GLU A 8 -8.68 -3.08 -6.99
C GLU A 8 -9.64 -1.95 -7.42
N GLY A 9 -9.34 -1.26 -8.53
CA GLY A 9 -10.22 -0.28 -9.13
C GLY A 9 -10.61 0.90 -8.23
N GLY A 10 -9.80 1.27 -7.23
CA GLY A 10 -10.09 2.36 -6.28
C GLY A 10 -11.09 1.98 -5.19
N LEU A 11 -11.39 0.69 -5.01
CA LEU A 11 -12.38 0.20 -4.04
C LEU A 11 -12.08 0.67 -2.62
N VAL A 12 -10.80 0.67 -2.21
CA VAL A 12 -10.43 1.08 -0.84
C VAL A 12 -10.80 2.53 -0.55
N TYR A 13 -10.56 3.44 -1.48
CA TYR A 13 -10.86 4.86 -1.28
C TYR A 13 -12.34 5.15 -1.42
N LYS A 14 -13.03 4.43 -2.31
CA LYS A 14 -14.48 4.46 -2.42
C LYS A 14 -15.13 4.01 -1.11
N THR A 15 -14.72 2.87 -0.57
CA THR A 15 -15.23 2.34 0.71
C THR A 15 -14.97 3.32 1.86
N LEU A 16 -13.75 3.88 1.98
CA LEU A 16 -13.45 4.90 2.99
C LEU A 16 -14.40 6.09 2.89
N TYR A 17 -14.58 6.61 1.69
CA TYR A 17 -15.46 7.76 1.47
C TYR A 17 -16.90 7.44 1.83
N GLU A 18 -17.43 6.31 1.39
CA GLU A 18 -18.79 5.86 1.66
C GLU A 18 -19.02 5.62 3.16
N THR A 19 -18.09 4.92 3.83
CA THR A 19 -18.16 4.71 5.30
C THR A 19 -18.25 6.05 6.04
N LEU A 20 -17.36 7.00 5.74
CA LEU A 20 -17.39 8.31 6.40
C LEU A 20 -18.68 9.07 6.11
N LYS A 21 -19.16 9.06 4.87
CA LYS A 21 -20.40 9.72 4.47
C LYS A 21 -21.64 9.10 5.13
N ASN A 22 -21.71 7.78 5.20
CA ASN A 22 -22.84 7.06 5.82
C ASN A 22 -22.93 7.35 7.32
N ASN A 23 -21.80 7.65 7.95
CA ASN A 23 -21.71 8.06 9.36
C ASN A 23 -21.81 9.58 9.56
N ASN A 24 -22.35 10.32 8.59
CA ASN A 24 -22.57 11.76 8.66
C ASN A 24 -21.29 12.60 8.84
N ILE A 25 -20.11 12.06 8.51
CA ILE A 25 -18.88 12.85 8.46
C ILE A 25 -18.86 13.59 7.11
N PRO A 26 -18.83 14.94 7.09
CA PRO A 26 -19.03 15.71 5.85
C PRO A 26 -17.75 15.83 5.01
N VAL A 27 -17.08 14.69 4.77
CA VAL A 27 -15.90 14.59 3.91
C VAL A 27 -16.19 15.00 2.46
N LYS A 28 -15.20 15.59 1.83
CA LYS A 28 -15.26 16.04 0.43
C LYS A 28 -14.47 15.06 -0.46
N LYS A 29 -14.84 14.98 -1.73
CA LYS A 29 -14.07 14.18 -2.71
C LYS A 29 -12.61 14.63 -2.82
N SER A 30 -12.32 15.92 -2.61
CA SER A 30 -10.95 16.45 -2.59
C SER A 30 -10.08 15.89 -1.46
N ASP A 31 -10.69 15.46 -0.34
CA ASP A 31 -9.93 14.88 0.77
C ASP A 31 -9.28 13.54 0.39
N ILE A 32 -9.87 12.83 -0.62
CA ILE A 32 -9.40 11.50 -1.05
C ILE A 32 -7.93 11.54 -1.50
N ASN A 33 -7.50 12.61 -2.15
CA ASN A 33 -6.13 12.74 -2.65
C ASN A 33 -5.10 12.64 -1.52
N ASP A 34 -5.43 13.19 -0.34
CA ASP A 34 -4.56 13.16 0.84
C ASP A 34 -4.51 11.77 1.49
N TRP A 35 -5.44 10.86 1.15
CA TRP A 35 -5.53 9.52 1.75
C TRP A 35 -4.65 8.47 1.05
N HIS A 36 -4.18 8.77 -0.15
CA HIS A 36 -3.42 7.81 -0.94
C HIS A 36 -2.19 7.29 -0.19
N GLY A 37 -2.09 5.97 -0.08
CA GLY A 37 -0.96 5.29 0.57
C GLY A 37 -0.93 5.35 2.10
N GLN A 38 -1.82 6.11 2.78
CA GLN A 38 -1.88 6.20 4.25
C GLN A 38 -2.54 4.97 4.89
N GLN A 39 -2.32 4.82 6.22
CA GLN A 39 -3.03 3.84 7.05
C GLN A 39 -4.51 4.20 7.13
N LYS A 40 -5.39 3.19 6.94
CA LYS A 40 -6.82 3.44 6.74
C LYS A 40 -7.53 3.93 8.00
N TYR A 41 -7.26 3.34 9.16
CA TYR A 41 -7.83 3.81 10.44
C TYR A 41 -7.33 5.20 10.81
N LYS A 42 -6.06 5.52 10.48
CA LYS A 42 -5.56 6.88 10.65
C LYS A 42 -6.36 7.88 9.80
N VAL A 43 -6.64 7.56 8.55
CA VAL A 43 -7.47 8.41 7.67
C VAL A 43 -8.86 8.62 8.29
N ILE A 44 -9.53 7.57 8.74
CA ILE A 44 -10.84 7.66 9.41
C ILE A 44 -10.75 8.58 10.63
N SER A 45 -9.76 8.34 11.50
CA SER A 45 -9.55 9.15 12.70
C SER A 45 -9.31 10.62 12.38
N ASP A 46 -8.39 10.91 11.44
CA ASP A 46 -8.04 12.28 11.04
C ASP A 46 -9.26 13.03 10.46
N MET A 47 -10.12 12.34 9.69
CA MET A 47 -11.32 12.94 9.11
C MET A 47 -12.39 13.22 10.18
N ILE A 48 -12.57 12.32 11.15
CA ILE A 48 -13.48 12.54 12.28
C ILE A 48 -12.97 13.72 13.12
N ASP A 49 -11.69 13.78 13.44
CA ASP A 49 -11.10 14.88 14.20
C ASP A 49 -11.20 16.22 13.46
N LYS A 50 -11.05 16.21 12.14
CA LYS A 50 -11.16 17.40 11.28
C LYS A 50 -12.58 17.95 11.20
N TYR A 51 -13.56 17.05 10.97
CA TYR A 51 -14.93 17.47 10.65
C TYR A 51 -15.88 17.47 11.83
N LEU A 52 -15.55 16.74 12.91
CA LEU A 52 -16.31 16.67 14.16
C LEU A 52 -15.43 17.06 15.36
N PRO A 53 -14.82 18.25 15.39
CA PRO A 53 -13.87 18.66 16.44
C PRO A 53 -14.47 18.69 17.85
N HIS A 54 -15.76 18.90 17.96
CA HIS A 54 -16.50 19.03 19.23
C HIS A 54 -17.37 17.81 19.59
N GLU A 55 -17.24 16.71 18.83
CA GLU A 55 -17.99 15.48 19.13
C GLU A 55 -17.54 14.90 20.48
N MET A 56 -18.50 14.68 21.37
CA MET A 56 -18.24 14.21 22.73
C MET A 56 -17.85 12.71 22.76
N TYR A 57 -18.38 11.91 21.83
CA TYR A 57 -18.17 10.46 21.75
C TYR A 57 -17.30 10.06 20.56
N LYS A 58 -16.25 10.84 20.28
CA LYS A 58 -15.39 10.63 19.11
C LYS A 58 -14.82 9.21 19.00
N ASP A 59 -14.40 8.64 20.12
CA ASP A 59 -13.78 7.31 20.10
C ASP A 59 -14.82 6.23 19.74
N ASP A 60 -16.06 6.38 20.17
CA ASP A 60 -17.14 5.47 19.78
C ASP A 60 -17.45 5.62 18.28
N VAL A 61 -17.52 6.85 17.78
CA VAL A 61 -17.70 7.12 16.33
C VAL A 61 -16.56 6.54 15.52
N LYS A 62 -15.30 6.69 15.96
CA LYS A 62 -14.13 6.10 15.30
C LYS A 62 -14.22 4.58 15.26
N ASN A 63 -14.49 3.94 16.38
CA ASN A 63 -14.61 2.49 16.47
C ASN A 63 -15.73 1.96 15.57
N TYR A 64 -16.89 2.60 15.57
CA TYR A 64 -17.98 2.23 14.68
C TYR A 64 -17.59 2.34 13.20
N CYS A 65 -16.94 3.43 12.81
CA CYS A 65 -16.44 3.62 11.44
C CYS A 65 -15.36 2.59 11.05
N TYR A 66 -14.50 2.16 11.98
CA TYR A 66 -13.52 1.11 11.72
C TYR A 66 -14.20 -0.22 11.43
N ASP A 67 -15.16 -0.61 12.27
CA ASP A 67 -15.88 -1.86 12.10
C ASP A 67 -16.70 -1.89 10.81
N GLU A 68 -17.43 -0.82 10.50
CA GLU A 68 -18.18 -0.70 9.24
C GLU A 68 -17.25 -0.72 8.03
N PHE A 69 -16.15 0.02 8.08
CA PHE A 69 -15.15 0.03 7.00
C PHE A 69 -14.59 -1.36 6.72
N ASP A 70 -14.25 -2.11 7.77
CA ASP A 70 -13.73 -3.47 7.64
C ASP A 70 -14.73 -4.42 6.99
N VAL A 71 -16.01 -4.35 7.40
CA VAL A 71 -17.08 -5.15 6.81
C VAL A 71 -17.28 -4.80 5.33
N CYS A 72 -17.41 -3.51 5.01
CA CYS A 72 -17.63 -3.03 3.65
C CYS A 72 -16.43 -3.32 2.75
N LEU A 73 -15.21 -3.13 3.23
CA LEU A 73 -13.99 -3.41 2.48
C LEU A 73 -13.84 -4.91 2.21
N ASN A 74 -14.16 -5.75 3.21
CA ASN A 74 -14.11 -7.20 3.05
C ASN A 74 -15.11 -7.68 1.97
N ASP A 75 -16.32 -7.14 1.95
CA ASP A 75 -17.31 -7.45 0.91
C ASP A 75 -16.86 -6.94 -0.47
N ALA A 76 -16.36 -5.72 -0.56
CA ALA A 76 -15.87 -5.14 -1.81
C ALA A 76 -14.72 -5.97 -2.43
N TYR A 77 -13.84 -6.54 -1.59
CA TYR A 77 -12.67 -7.31 -2.05
C TYR A 77 -12.95 -8.79 -2.27
N PHE A 78 -13.80 -9.40 -1.47
CA PHE A 78 -13.97 -10.86 -1.43
C PHE A 78 -15.42 -11.31 -1.58
N GLY A 79 -16.36 -10.38 -1.71
CA GLY A 79 -17.77 -10.66 -1.96
C GLY A 79 -18.03 -11.16 -3.38
N ALA A 80 -19.28 -11.57 -3.64
CA ALA A 80 -19.69 -12.20 -4.90
C ALA A 80 -19.48 -11.32 -6.16
N HIS A 81 -19.37 -10.01 -6.00
CA HIS A 81 -19.18 -9.04 -7.09
C HIS A 81 -17.78 -8.43 -7.12
N SER A 82 -16.84 -9.01 -6.38
CA SER A 82 -15.46 -8.53 -6.39
C SER A 82 -14.82 -8.68 -7.76
N SER A 83 -14.07 -7.65 -8.14
CA SER A 83 -13.31 -7.61 -9.41
C SER A 83 -11.82 -7.43 -9.19
N ILE A 84 -11.33 -7.67 -7.95
CA ILE A 84 -9.89 -7.58 -7.69
C ILE A 84 -9.11 -8.62 -8.49
N SER A 85 -7.95 -8.24 -8.95
CA SER A 85 -7.05 -9.12 -9.71
C SER A 85 -5.59 -8.81 -9.40
N LEU A 86 -4.67 -9.67 -9.81
CA LEU A 86 -3.27 -9.26 -9.89
C LEU A 86 -3.15 -8.08 -10.87
N ILE A 87 -2.21 -7.17 -10.59
CA ILE A 87 -1.97 -6.01 -11.48
C ILE A 87 -1.50 -6.47 -12.87
N ASP A 88 -0.82 -7.59 -12.90
CA ASP A 88 -0.33 -8.26 -14.09
C ASP A 88 -0.38 -9.77 -13.88
N PRO A 89 -0.96 -10.57 -14.78
CA PRO A 89 -0.94 -12.04 -14.70
C PRO A 89 0.48 -12.63 -14.59
N GLU A 90 1.50 -11.94 -15.14
CA GLU A 90 2.90 -12.36 -15.09
C GLU A 90 3.60 -12.06 -13.76
N LEU A 91 2.94 -11.38 -12.81
CA LEU A 91 3.54 -10.99 -11.54
C LEU A 91 4.16 -12.18 -10.76
N PRO A 92 3.52 -13.36 -10.65
CA PRO A 92 4.12 -14.51 -9.96
C PRO A 92 5.43 -14.96 -10.63
N ASN A 93 5.44 -15.08 -11.96
CA ASN A 93 6.63 -15.47 -12.72
C ASN A 93 7.75 -14.44 -12.57
N PHE A 94 7.41 -13.14 -12.61
CA PHE A 94 8.34 -12.04 -12.41
C PHE A 94 9.00 -12.12 -11.03
N PHE A 95 8.22 -12.28 -9.95
CA PHE A 95 8.76 -12.39 -8.60
C PHE A 95 9.59 -13.67 -8.40
N GLN A 96 9.18 -14.79 -8.97
CA GLN A 96 9.97 -16.01 -8.92
C GLN A 96 11.33 -15.87 -9.62
N ARG A 97 11.40 -15.18 -10.77
CA ARG A 97 12.70 -14.87 -11.43
C ARG A 97 13.59 -14.01 -10.55
N LEU A 98 13.05 -12.96 -9.93
CA LEU A 98 13.81 -12.13 -8.99
C LEU A 98 14.37 -12.96 -7.82
N ARG A 99 13.53 -13.80 -7.22
CA ARG A 99 13.94 -14.68 -6.11
C ARG A 99 14.99 -15.70 -6.54
N PHE A 100 14.89 -16.25 -7.74
CA PHE A 100 15.91 -17.15 -8.30
C PHE A 100 17.28 -16.44 -8.41
N ASN A 101 17.28 -15.15 -8.67
CA ASN A 101 18.49 -14.30 -8.70
C ASN A 101 18.88 -13.77 -7.29
N GLY A 102 18.32 -14.31 -6.22
CA GLY A 102 18.68 -13.96 -4.84
C GLY A 102 17.99 -12.72 -4.28
N VAL A 103 17.06 -12.10 -5.01
CA VAL A 103 16.31 -10.93 -4.55
C VAL A 103 15.21 -11.37 -3.58
N LYS A 104 15.12 -10.73 -2.40
CA LYS A 104 14.03 -10.92 -1.46
C LYS A 104 12.84 -10.03 -1.81
N ILE A 105 11.66 -10.62 -1.87
CA ILE A 105 10.41 -9.92 -2.18
C ILE A 105 9.59 -9.72 -0.91
N ALA A 106 9.31 -8.47 -0.57
CA ALA A 106 8.50 -8.15 0.59
C ALA A 106 7.36 -7.16 0.25
N LEU A 107 6.18 -7.40 0.80
CA LEU A 107 5.00 -6.56 0.60
C LEU A 107 4.73 -5.70 1.83
N ASN A 108 4.67 -4.38 1.67
CA ASN A 108 4.19 -3.47 2.70
C ASN A 108 2.88 -2.76 2.31
N THR A 109 2.08 -2.36 3.29
CA THR A 109 0.77 -1.78 3.03
C THR A 109 0.25 -0.92 4.17
N GLY A 110 -0.67 0.00 3.84
CA GLY A 110 -1.48 0.74 4.81
C GLY A 110 -2.78 0.03 5.23
N TYR A 111 -3.03 -1.21 4.77
CA TYR A 111 -4.11 -2.04 5.29
C TYR A 111 -3.75 -2.59 6.68
N GLU A 112 -4.78 -3.02 7.40
CA GLU A 112 -4.59 -3.76 8.63
C GLU A 112 -4.04 -5.18 8.35
N ARG A 113 -3.27 -5.73 9.30
CA ARG A 113 -2.53 -6.99 9.13
C ARG A 113 -3.41 -8.16 8.69
N ASN A 114 -4.59 -8.29 9.29
CA ASN A 114 -5.49 -9.40 8.95
C ASN A 114 -6.05 -9.27 7.54
N PHE A 115 -6.33 -8.06 7.09
CA PHE A 115 -6.78 -7.80 5.73
C PHE A 115 -5.67 -8.05 4.71
N GLN A 116 -4.43 -7.62 5.01
CA GLN A 116 -3.26 -7.94 4.18
C GLN A 116 -3.08 -9.45 4.00
N LYS A 117 -3.19 -10.24 5.08
CA LYS A 117 -3.13 -11.70 5.02
C LYS A 117 -4.21 -12.31 4.13
N LYS A 118 -5.44 -11.79 4.18
CA LYS A 118 -6.53 -12.27 3.31
C LYS A 118 -6.18 -12.04 1.83
N ILE A 119 -5.64 -10.87 1.47
CA ILE A 119 -5.20 -10.58 0.09
C ILE A 119 -4.09 -11.56 -0.33
N ILE A 120 -3.07 -11.74 0.51
CA ILE A 120 -1.94 -12.63 0.25
C ILE A 120 -2.42 -14.06 0.01
N ASN A 121 -3.33 -14.55 0.84
CA ASN A 121 -3.90 -15.89 0.69
C ASN A 121 -4.78 -16.00 -0.56
N HIS A 122 -5.61 -15.00 -0.85
CA HIS A 122 -6.51 -15.00 -2.00
C HIS A 122 -5.75 -15.15 -3.33
N PHE A 123 -4.56 -14.54 -3.43
CA PHE A 123 -3.72 -14.61 -4.62
C PHE A 123 -2.55 -15.62 -4.50
N ASN A 124 -2.53 -16.47 -3.49
CA ASN A 124 -1.45 -17.44 -3.22
C ASN A 124 -0.05 -16.81 -3.20
N MET A 125 0.06 -15.54 -2.72
CA MET A 125 1.31 -14.77 -2.79
C MET A 125 2.44 -15.36 -1.94
N THR A 126 2.14 -16.21 -0.95
CA THR A 126 3.15 -16.92 -0.16
C THR A 126 4.08 -17.81 -0.98
N GLU A 127 3.69 -18.19 -2.18
CA GLU A 127 4.51 -19.01 -3.07
C GLU A 127 5.65 -18.21 -3.73
N TYR A 128 5.50 -16.87 -3.87
CA TYR A 128 6.43 -16.02 -4.58
C TYR A 128 6.84 -14.73 -3.85
N VAL A 129 6.47 -14.59 -2.55
CA VAL A 129 6.82 -13.48 -1.67
C VAL A 129 7.49 -14.01 -0.42
N ASP A 130 8.59 -13.40 0.04
CA ASP A 130 9.38 -13.85 1.20
C ASP A 130 8.85 -13.27 2.52
N ASP A 131 8.32 -12.04 2.53
CA ASP A 131 7.87 -11.35 3.74
C ASP A 131 6.76 -10.35 3.45
N PHE A 132 6.02 -9.96 4.50
CA PHE A 132 5.03 -8.90 4.42
C PHE A 132 4.85 -8.18 5.75
N ILE A 133 4.45 -6.91 5.68
CA ILE A 133 4.22 -6.06 6.84
C ILE A 133 3.09 -5.07 6.58
N SER A 134 2.31 -4.80 7.60
CA SER A 134 1.27 -3.78 7.59
C SER A 134 1.69 -2.55 8.39
N SER A 135 1.03 -1.43 8.16
CA SER A 135 1.22 -0.22 8.96
C SER A 135 0.85 -0.41 10.44
N GLY A 136 -0.03 -1.38 10.76
CA GLY A 136 -0.37 -1.75 12.13
C GLY A 136 0.75 -2.49 12.88
N ASP A 137 1.76 -3.01 12.17
CA ASP A 137 2.89 -3.73 12.77
C ASP A 137 4.02 -2.80 13.24
N VAL A 138 3.91 -1.50 12.96
CA VAL A 138 4.93 -0.48 13.27
C VAL A 138 4.30 0.72 13.98
N ARG A 139 5.13 1.52 14.65
CA ARG A 139 4.65 2.71 15.36
C ARG A 139 3.98 3.73 14.43
N MET A 140 4.50 3.90 13.23
CA MET A 140 3.96 4.81 12.21
C MET A 140 4.15 4.18 10.82
N GLY A 141 3.08 4.16 10.05
CA GLY A 141 3.11 3.76 8.64
C GLY A 141 3.72 4.84 7.74
N ARG A 142 3.57 4.68 6.43
CA ARG A 142 4.04 5.63 5.42
C ARG A 142 3.58 7.06 5.69
N PRO A 143 4.41 8.05 5.43
CA PRO A 143 5.72 8.03 4.76
C PRO A 143 6.93 7.72 5.65
N PHE A 144 6.71 7.26 6.89
CA PHE A 144 7.80 6.92 7.82
C PHE A 144 8.48 5.61 7.41
N PRO A 145 9.80 5.44 7.66
CA PRO A 145 10.58 4.34 7.10
C PRO A 145 10.45 3.01 7.84
N TYR A 146 9.63 2.94 8.89
CA TYR A 146 9.67 1.85 9.87
C TYR A 146 9.30 0.48 9.29
N MET A 147 8.38 0.42 8.31
CA MET A 147 8.04 -0.85 7.67
C MET A 147 9.23 -1.40 6.88
N ILE A 148 9.93 -0.55 6.11
CA ILE A 148 11.11 -0.94 5.34
C ILE A 148 12.20 -1.45 6.28
N HIS A 149 12.56 -0.68 7.31
CA HIS A 149 13.62 -1.08 8.25
C HIS A 149 13.26 -2.36 9.00
N ARG A 150 12.00 -2.57 9.35
CA ARG A 150 11.54 -3.81 10.00
C ARG A 150 11.63 -5.03 9.07
N ILE A 151 11.31 -4.86 7.78
CA ILE A 151 11.49 -5.92 6.77
C ILE A 151 12.99 -6.23 6.61
N MET A 152 13.85 -5.23 6.54
CA MET A 152 15.30 -5.41 6.47
C MET A 152 15.83 -6.25 7.64
N GLU A 153 15.45 -5.88 8.88
CA GLU A 153 15.83 -6.59 10.09
C GLU A 153 15.42 -8.07 10.02
N ARG A 154 14.17 -8.35 9.65
CA ARG A 154 13.62 -9.72 9.57
C ARG A 154 14.26 -10.57 8.48
N ASN A 155 14.75 -9.95 7.42
CA ASN A 155 15.36 -10.62 6.28
C ASN A 155 16.90 -10.55 6.25
N ASN A 156 17.53 -10.06 7.33
CA ASN A 156 18.97 -9.89 7.44
C ASN A 156 19.59 -9.00 6.33
N ILE A 157 18.87 -7.98 5.88
CA ILE A 157 19.38 -7.01 4.91
C ILE A 157 20.16 -5.93 5.67
N ILE A 158 21.47 -5.92 5.52
CA ILE A 158 22.38 -5.06 6.30
C ILE A 158 22.39 -3.62 5.75
N SER A 159 22.33 -3.46 4.44
CA SER A 159 22.41 -2.13 3.81
C SER A 159 21.09 -1.75 3.15
N VAL A 160 20.54 -0.61 3.55
CA VAL A 160 19.35 -0.05 2.91
C VAL A 160 19.60 0.35 1.45
N LYS A 161 20.87 0.51 1.07
CA LYS A 161 21.26 0.77 -0.33
C LYS A 161 21.00 -0.45 -1.25
N HIS A 162 20.83 -1.64 -0.69
CA HIS A 162 20.42 -2.83 -1.42
C HIS A 162 18.90 -3.02 -1.41
N VAL A 163 18.13 -2.02 -1.05
CA VAL A 163 16.67 -2.05 -1.04
C VAL A 163 16.11 -1.16 -2.13
N ALA A 164 15.24 -1.74 -2.97
CA ALA A 164 14.39 -1.00 -3.88
C ALA A 164 13.00 -0.83 -3.25
N LYS A 165 12.50 0.39 -3.15
CA LYS A 165 11.10 0.66 -2.79
C LYS A 165 10.28 0.90 -4.04
N ILE A 166 9.20 0.13 -4.20
CA ILE A 166 8.30 0.23 -5.35
C ILE A 166 6.89 0.55 -4.85
N GLY A 167 6.22 1.47 -5.52
CA GLY A 167 4.84 1.84 -5.17
C GLY A 167 4.20 2.80 -6.15
N ASP A 168 2.92 3.06 -5.95
CA ASP A 168 2.07 3.82 -6.87
C ASP A 168 1.60 5.17 -6.32
N THR A 169 2.02 5.54 -5.09
CA THR A 169 1.61 6.78 -4.44
C THR A 169 2.80 7.63 -4.01
N ARG A 170 2.55 8.93 -3.82
CA ARG A 170 3.54 9.85 -3.23
C ARG A 170 4.07 9.33 -1.89
N ASN A 171 3.21 8.75 -1.05
CA ASN A 171 3.61 8.20 0.24
C ASN A 171 4.54 6.97 0.11
N ASP A 172 4.45 6.20 -0.97
CA ASP A 172 5.40 5.12 -1.26
C ASP A 172 6.77 5.68 -1.62
N VAL A 173 6.82 6.70 -2.49
CA VAL A 173 8.06 7.36 -2.88
C VAL A 173 8.75 7.97 -1.66
N LEU A 174 8.00 8.73 -0.85
CA LEU A 174 8.52 9.35 0.36
C LEU A 174 8.99 8.30 1.40
N GLU A 175 8.30 7.17 1.55
CA GLU A 175 8.75 6.08 2.43
C GLU A 175 10.13 5.56 2.00
N GLY A 176 10.34 5.31 0.71
CA GLY A 176 11.62 4.86 0.18
C GLY A 176 12.73 5.89 0.38
N LYS A 177 12.46 7.16 0.09
CA LYS A 177 13.42 8.26 0.32
C LYS A 177 13.76 8.42 1.81
N ASN A 178 12.75 8.43 2.67
CA ASN A 178 12.94 8.55 4.13
C ASN A 178 13.66 7.34 4.74
N ALA A 179 13.50 6.16 4.18
CA ALA A 179 14.25 4.97 4.58
C ALA A 179 15.70 5.02 4.10
N GLY A 180 16.02 5.80 3.08
CA GLY A 180 17.32 5.88 2.45
C GLY A 180 17.59 4.73 1.47
N CYS A 181 16.54 4.14 0.88
CA CYS A 181 16.64 3.07 -0.11
C CYS A 181 17.64 3.40 -1.21
N GLY A 182 18.24 2.37 -1.80
CA GLY A 182 19.15 2.52 -2.92
C GLY A 182 18.46 3.11 -4.15
N ILE A 183 17.20 2.72 -4.35
CA ILE A 183 16.36 3.25 -5.44
C ILE A 183 14.88 3.28 -5.00
N THR A 184 14.16 4.28 -5.45
CA THR A 184 12.69 4.36 -5.36
C THR A 184 12.09 4.33 -6.76
N ILE A 185 11.19 3.39 -7.00
CA ILE A 185 10.54 3.18 -8.29
C ILE A 185 9.05 3.45 -8.15
N ALA A 186 8.52 4.32 -8.97
CA ALA A 186 7.09 4.57 -9.04
C ALA A 186 6.46 3.77 -10.19
N VAL A 187 5.26 3.22 -9.95
CA VAL A 187 4.45 2.57 -10.99
C VAL A 187 3.20 3.39 -11.27
N GLN A 188 2.77 3.43 -12.54
CA GLN A 188 1.62 4.24 -12.97
C GLN A 188 0.29 3.48 -12.92
N THR A 189 0.27 2.30 -12.32
CA THR A 189 -0.91 1.42 -12.25
C THR A 189 -1.89 1.75 -11.13
N GLY A 190 -1.57 2.70 -10.25
CA GLY A 190 -2.38 2.95 -9.06
C GLY A 190 -2.94 4.37 -8.93
N ALA A 191 -3.08 4.84 -7.69
CA ALA A 191 -3.81 6.05 -7.37
C ALA A 191 -3.01 7.36 -7.50
N GLY A 192 -1.68 7.31 -7.57
CA GLY A 192 -0.84 8.50 -7.70
C GLY A 192 -0.92 9.14 -9.07
N THR A 193 -0.98 10.47 -9.09
CA THR A 193 -0.86 11.24 -10.34
C THR A 193 0.61 11.29 -10.77
N THR A 194 0.86 11.60 -12.04
CA THR A 194 2.24 11.79 -12.52
C THR A 194 3.03 12.80 -11.66
N THR A 195 2.38 13.87 -11.21
CA THR A 195 3.00 14.88 -10.35
C THR A 195 3.39 14.32 -8.97
N ASP A 196 2.58 13.41 -8.42
CA ASP A 196 2.86 12.77 -7.13
C ASP A 196 4.10 11.86 -7.18
N LEU A 197 4.42 11.36 -8.37
CA LEU A 197 5.46 10.36 -8.58
C LEU A 197 6.81 10.94 -9.01
N LEU A 198 6.88 12.25 -9.30
CA LEU A 198 8.09 12.92 -9.83
C LEU A 198 9.33 12.82 -8.92
N GLU A 199 9.14 12.61 -7.62
CA GLU A 199 10.25 12.45 -6.67
C GLU A 199 10.89 11.05 -6.71
N ALA A 200 10.30 10.07 -7.43
CA ALA A 200 10.88 8.74 -7.61
C ALA A 200 12.15 8.82 -8.49
N ASP A 201 13.08 7.91 -8.25
CA ASP A 201 14.30 7.83 -9.08
C ASP A 201 13.99 7.26 -10.47
N LEU A 202 12.95 6.45 -10.58
CA LEU A 202 12.47 5.86 -11.82
C LEU A 202 10.94 5.79 -11.81
N ILE A 203 10.31 6.00 -12.97
CA ILE A 203 8.88 5.80 -13.18
C ILE A 203 8.71 4.79 -14.31
N VAL A 204 7.92 3.73 -14.05
CA VAL A 204 7.58 2.70 -15.03
C VAL A 204 6.06 2.51 -15.12
N ASP A 205 5.57 1.98 -16.23
CA ASP A 205 4.13 1.78 -16.39
C ASP A 205 3.58 0.79 -15.35
N LYS A 206 4.23 -0.36 -15.16
CA LYS A 206 3.86 -1.39 -14.19
C LYS A 206 5.08 -2.10 -13.60
N ILE A 207 4.89 -2.78 -12.47
CA ILE A 207 5.98 -3.41 -11.71
C ILE A 207 6.77 -4.46 -12.55
N THR A 208 6.12 -5.18 -13.44
CA THR A 208 6.77 -6.17 -14.31
C THR A 208 7.64 -5.57 -15.40
N ASN A 209 7.56 -4.26 -15.63
CA ASN A 209 8.47 -3.55 -16.55
C ASN A 209 9.86 -3.26 -15.95
N ILE A 210 10.06 -3.54 -14.66
CA ILE A 210 11.36 -3.32 -14.00
C ILE A 210 12.44 -4.25 -14.55
N ASP A 211 12.09 -5.45 -15.06
CA ASP A 211 13.05 -6.36 -15.72
C ASP A 211 13.86 -5.63 -16.81
N MET A 212 13.23 -4.78 -17.61
CA MET A 212 13.89 -4.04 -18.69
C MET A 212 14.97 -3.09 -18.18
N VAL A 213 14.85 -2.63 -16.93
CA VAL A 213 15.79 -1.68 -16.31
C VAL A 213 16.90 -2.43 -15.56
N MET A 214 16.65 -3.65 -15.12
CA MET A 214 17.64 -4.49 -14.44
C MET A 214 18.73 -4.97 -15.41
N ASP A 215 18.38 -5.23 -16.66
CA ASP A 215 19.32 -5.64 -17.72
C ASP A 215 20.33 -4.54 -18.09
N ASP A 216 20.02 -3.28 -17.79
CA ASP A 216 20.90 -2.11 -18.03
C ASP A 216 21.96 -1.88 -16.92
N GLY A 217 22.13 -2.82 -15.98
CA GLY A 217 23.20 -2.80 -14.96
C GLY A 217 22.90 -1.96 -13.72
N PHE A 218 21.67 -1.55 -13.48
CA PHE A 218 21.29 -0.72 -12.33
C PHE A 218 21.30 -1.46 -10.97
N PHE A 219 21.38 -2.79 -10.96
CA PHE A 219 21.27 -3.63 -9.76
C PHE A 219 22.48 -4.58 -9.53
N LEU A 220 23.60 -4.35 -10.17
CA LEU A 220 24.83 -5.11 -9.94
C LEU A 220 25.76 -4.40 -8.95
#